data_2fb8c6dc36b4ccae70bbf50f7336dc98
#
_entry.id   2fb8c6dc36b4ccae70bbf50f7336dc98
#
_cell.length_a   1.000
_cell.length_b   1.000
_cell.length_c   1.000
_cell.angle_alpha   90.00
_cell.angle_beta   90.00
_cell.angle_gamma   90.00
#
_symmetry.space_group_name_H-M   'P 1'
#
loop_
_entity.id
_entity.type
_entity.pdbx_description
1 polymer ?
#
loop_
_entity_poly.entity_id
_entity_poly.type
_entity_poly.pdbx_seq_one_letter_code
_entity_poly.pdbx_strand_id
1 'polypeptide(L)'
;MVTVTVPATSANVGAGFDSLGLAVSMHNVFTFEESDRIQISSVDGTHVPAGSNNLVYRSARVVYDQLGIPLKGLRITQRNDIPMARGLGSSSACIVAGIMGANALLGDKLTERQMLTLATAIEGHPDNAALLGGFVTSVIDEGQVYSVKKDIDPELAFAAFVPDFRLLTSKARAALPAMVSHKDAVYNLSRAALATAAFCEGNYALLGVATKDVLHQKYRLPLIEGGDDIFELAQDLGAQAVYISGAGPTIMAVVHKDDTEFFTRAEAALAADSPLRHFTVHRLLADNVGAVVS
;
A
#
# COMPACT_ATOMS: atom_id res chain seq x y z
N MET A 1 10.32 -23.44 -10.12
CA MET A 1 9.15 -22.78 -9.50
C MET A 1 9.69 -21.79 -8.47
N VAL A 2 9.16 -20.59 -8.48
CA VAL A 2 9.52 -19.51 -7.56
C VAL A 2 8.24 -19.02 -6.88
N THR A 3 8.27 -18.80 -5.57
CA THR A 3 7.15 -18.21 -4.82
C THR A 3 7.54 -16.82 -4.34
N VAL A 4 6.65 -15.85 -4.51
CA VAL A 4 6.82 -14.48 -4.01
C VAL A 4 5.67 -14.15 -3.07
N THR A 5 6.00 -13.81 -1.84
CA THR A 5 5.04 -13.31 -0.85
C THR A 5 5.22 -11.82 -0.73
N VAL A 6 4.13 -11.04 -0.88
CA VAL A 6 4.20 -9.57 -0.88
C VAL A 6 3.20 -9.00 0.11
N PRO A 7 3.62 -8.10 1.02
CA PRO A 7 2.74 -7.48 2.01
C PRO A 7 1.82 -6.44 1.38
N ALA A 8 0.70 -6.19 2.06
CA ALA A 8 -0.12 -5.02 1.87
C ALA A 8 0.64 -3.75 2.27
N THR A 9 0.22 -2.62 1.71
CA THR A 9 0.84 -1.33 2.01
C THR A 9 -0.22 -0.26 2.27
N SER A 10 0.17 0.71 3.09
CA SER A 10 -0.55 1.96 3.27
C SER A 10 0.34 3.11 2.81
N ALA A 11 -0.01 3.70 1.69
CA ALA A 11 0.72 4.81 1.08
C ALA A 11 0.26 6.16 1.63
N ASN A 12 1.05 7.19 1.40
CA ASN A 12 0.87 8.58 1.81
C ASN A 12 1.02 8.86 3.31
N VAL A 13 0.59 7.97 4.19
CA VAL A 13 0.65 8.13 5.66
C VAL A 13 0.25 9.55 6.09
N GLY A 14 -0.93 9.99 5.64
CA GLY A 14 -1.42 11.37 5.80
C GLY A 14 -0.67 12.36 4.91
N ALA A 15 0.18 13.22 5.47
CA ALA A 15 0.82 14.32 4.75
C ALA A 15 1.92 13.94 3.76
N GLY A 16 2.33 12.68 3.72
CA GLY A 16 3.43 12.21 2.87
C GLY A 16 3.01 11.78 1.47
N PHE A 17 2.15 12.57 0.81
CA PHE A 17 1.61 12.28 -0.51
C PHE A 17 2.71 11.90 -1.53
N ASP A 18 2.57 10.71 -2.14
CA ASP A 18 3.49 10.12 -3.11
C ASP A 18 4.96 10.03 -2.62
N SER A 19 5.19 10.03 -1.28
CA SER A 19 6.52 10.00 -0.68
C SER A 19 6.66 9.04 0.48
N LEU A 20 5.61 8.85 1.29
CA LEU A 20 5.64 8.00 2.48
C LEU A 20 4.77 6.76 2.27
N GLY A 21 5.29 5.63 2.71
CA GLY A 21 4.57 4.36 2.70
C GLY A 21 4.92 3.50 3.89
N LEU A 22 4.04 2.58 4.25
CA LEU A 22 4.34 1.54 5.23
C LEU A 22 3.77 0.20 4.78
N ALA A 23 4.44 -0.90 5.15
CA ALA A 23 3.99 -2.25 4.89
C ALA A 23 3.33 -2.86 6.12
N VAL A 24 2.27 -3.65 5.89
CA VAL A 24 1.45 -4.25 6.94
C VAL A 24 1.18 -5.74 6.70
N SER A 25 0.88 -6.47 7.77
CA SER A 25 0.81 -7.93 7.86
C SER A 25 -0.43 -8.57 7.21
N MET A 26 -0.69 -8.25 5.96
CA MET A 26 -1.65 -8.93 5.08
C MET A 26 -0.93 -9.20 3.77
N HIS A 27 -0.99 -10.41 3.22
CA HIS A 27 -0.08 -10.79 2.13
C HIS A 27 -0.81 -11.41 0.96
N ASN A 28 -0.36 -11.07 -0.25
CA ASN A 28 -0.62 -11.89 -1.43
C ASN A 28 0.54 -12.85 -1.70
N VAL A 29 0.24 -14.01 -2.25
CA VAL A 29 1.23 -15.02 -2.62
C VAL A 29 1.11 -15.33 -4.10
N PHE A 30 2.24 -15.36 -4.78
CA PHE A 30 2.33 -15.60 -6.22
C PHE A 30 3.35 -16.69 -6.49
N THR A 31 3.00 -17.68 -7.33
CA THR A 31 3.95 -18.67 -7.82
C THR A 31 4.21 -18.48 -9.30
N PHE A 32 5.46 -18.67 -9.70
CA PHE A 32 5.92 -18.48 -11.08
C PHE A 32 6.65 -19.71 -11.57
N GLU A 33 6.31 -20.14 -12.78
CA GLU A 33 7.04 -21.17 -13.53
C GLU A 33 7.21 -20.70 -14.97
N GLU A 34 8.34 -21.06 -15.58
CA GLU A 34 8.50 -20.89 -17.03
C GLU A 34 7.48 -21.75 -17.79
N SER A 35 6.96 -21.21 -18.89
CA SER A 35 5.97 -21.87 -19.73
C SER A 35 6.10 -21.37 -21.18
N ASP A 36 5.69 -22.19 -22.14
CA ASP A 36 5.64 -21.76 -23.55
C ASP A 36 4.42 -20.89 -23.88
N ARG A 37 3.49 -20.74 -22.93
CA ARG A 37 2.28 -19.93 -23.06
C ARG A 37 1.90 -19.24 -21.75
N ILE A 38 1.06 -18.20 -21.85
CA ILE A 38 0.52 -17.52 -20.67
C ILE A 38 -0.54 -18.41 -20.02
N GLN A 39 -0.37 -18.70 -18.72
CA GLN A 39 -1.30 -19.47 -17.91
C GLN A 39 -1.42 -18.77 -16.54
N ILE A 40 -2.53 -18.11 -16.29
CA ILE A 40 -2.73 -17.34 -15.04
C ILE A 40 -4.03 -17.77 -14.38
N SER A 41 -3.95 -18.09 -13.10
CA SER A 41 -5.08 -18.50 -12.28
C SER A 41 -4.99 -17.93 -10.88
N SER A 42 -6.14 -17.93 -10.19
CA SER A 42 -6.25 -17.64 -8.76
C SER A 42 -6.70 -18.91 -8.04
N VAL A 43 -6.18 -19.14 -6.83
CA VAL A 43 -6.55 -20.30 -5.98
C VAL A 43 -7.60 -19.95 -4.93
N ASP A 44 -7.90 -18.66 -4.75
CA ASP A 44 -8.86 -18.14 -3.75
C ASP A 44 -10.23 -17.77 -4.37
N GLY A 45 -10.42 -18.04 -5.65
CA GLY A 45 -11.66 -17.69 -6.38
C GLY A 45 -11.71 -16.23 -6.85
N THR A 46 -10.69 -15.41 -6.56
CA THR A 46 -10.62 -14.04 -7.04
C THR A 46 -10.53 -14.02 -8.57
N HIS A 47 -11.39 -13.24 -9.20
CA HIS A 47 -11.34 -13.08 -10.66
C HIS A 47 -10.11 -12.24 -11.06
N VAL A 48 -9.18 -12.84 -11.78
CA VAL A 48 -7.96 -12.19 -12.30
C VAL A 48 -7.91 -12.32 -13.82
N PRO A 49 -7.40 -11.31 -14.55
CA PRO A 49 -7.17 -11.45 -15.99
C PRO A 49 -6.24 -12.62 -16.30
N ALA A 50 -6.64 -13.54 -17.18
CA ALA A 50 -5.89 -14.76 -17.50
C ALA A 50 -4.88 -14.60 -18.65
N GLY A 51 -4.80 -13.42 -19.27
CA GLY A 51 -3.97 -13.13 -20.46
C GLY A 51 -2.89 -12.08 -20.20
N SER A 52 -2.35 -11.56 -21.30
CA SER A 52 -1.26 -10.55 -21.31
C SER A 52 -1.62 -9.22 -20.64
N ASN A 53 -2.88 -8.96 -20.36
CA ASN A 53 -3.35 -7.78 -19.62
C ASN A 53 -3.29 -7.95 -18.08
N ASN A 54 -2.93 -9.14 -17.58
CA ASN A 54 -2.71 -9.35 -16.14
C ASN A 54 -1.53 -8.50 -15.67
N LEU A 55 -1.71 -7.79 -14.53
CA LEU A 55 -0.69 -6.84 -14.05
C LEU A 55 0.59 -7.53 -13.61
N VAL A 56 0.49 -8.70 -12.96
CA VAL A 56 1.66 -9.49 -12.54
C VAL A 56 2.48 -9.92 -13.76
N TYR A 57 1.80 -10.43 -14.80
CA TYR A 57 2.48 -10.83 -16.05
C TYR A 57 3.11 -9.65 -16.78
N ARG A 58 2.42 -8.51 -16.85
CA ARG A 58 2.96 -7.29 -17.46
C ARG A 58 4.21 -6.80 -16.74
N SER A 59 4.20 -6.85 -15.42
CA SER A 59 5.34 -6.45 -14.59
C SER A 59 6.53 -7.42 -14.74
N ALA A 60 6.25 -8.72 -14.80
CA ALA A 60 7.27 -9.72 -15.12
C ALA A 60 7.88 -9.48 -16.50
N ARG A 61 7.05 -9.20 -17.50
CA ARG A 61 7.50 -8.92 -18.86
C ARG A 61 8.46 -7.73 -18.94
N VAL A 62 8.22 -6.67 -18.16
CA VAL A 62 9.13 -5.50 -18.12
C VAL A 62 10.56 -5.91 -17.72
N VAL A 63 10.73 -6.90 -16.82
CA VAL A 63 12.05 -7.41 -16.43
C VAL A 63 12.72 -8.14 -17.60
N TYR A 64 11.98 -9.01 -18.29
CA TYR A 64 12.50 -9.70 -19.46
C TYR A 64 12.90 -8.72 -20.57
N ASP A 65 12.06 -7.71 -20.83
CA ASP A 65 12.32 -6.68 -21.84
C ASP A 65 13.57 -5.84 -21.46
N GLN A 66 13.71 -5.46 -20.16
CA GLN A 66 14.86 -4.73 -19.64
C GLN A 66 16.19 -5.49 -19.81
N LEU A 67 16.14 -6.81 -19.67
CA LEU A 67 17.33 -7.67 -19.82
C LEU A 67 17.56 -8.17 -21.25
N GLY A 68 16.68 -7.81 -22.19
CA GLY A 68 16.77 -8.27 -23.59
C GLY A 68 16.52 -9.77 -23.76
N ILE A 69 15.82 -10.42 -22.84
CA ILE A 69 15.55 -11.85 -22.85
C ILE A 69 14.13 -12.10 -23.38
N PRO A 70 13.95 -12.95 -24.41
CA PRO A 70 12.63 -13.24 -24.95
C PRO A 70 11.76 -13.98 -23.92
N LEU A 71 10.58 -13.45 -23.60
CA LEU A 71 9.58 -14.12 -22.76
C LEU A 71 8.60 -14.89 -23.65
N LYS A 72 8.63 -16.22 -23.59
CA LYS A 72 7.66 -17.08 -24.30
C LYS A 72 6.31 -17.09 -23.58
N GLY A 73 6.30 -17.31 -22.29
CA GLY A 73 5.12 -17.30 -21.43
C GLY A 73 5.48 -17.65 -19.98
N LEU A 74 4.52 -17.50 -19.09
CA LEU A 74 4.65 -17.86 -17.68
C LEU A 74 3.39 -18.55 -17.20
N ARG A 75 3.55 -19.52 -16.32
CA ARG A 75 2.49 -20.00 -15.45
C ARG A 75 2.55 -19.22 -14.15
N ILE A 76 1.46 -18.51 -13.82
CA ILE A 76 1.35 -17.68 -12.62
C ILE A 76 0.12 -18.14 -11.84
N THR A 77 0.29 -18.47 -10.57
CA THR A 77 -0.82 -18.74 -9.66
C THR A 77 -0.85 -17.67 -8.59
N GLN A 78 -2.04 -17.14 -8.28
CA GLN A 78 -2.22 -16.03 -7.33
C GLN A 78 -3.13 -16.44 -6.18
N ARG A 79 -2.75 -16.06 -4.97
CA ARG A 79 -3.62 -16.01 -3.79
C ARG A 79 -3.65 -14.55 -3.32
N ASN A 80 -4.86 -13.96 -3.27
CA ASN A 80 -5.04 -12.52 -3.09
C ASN A 80 -5.83 -12.24 -1.80
N ASP A 81 -5.14 -12.17 -0.67
CA ASP A 81 -5.76 -11.81 0.61
C ASP A 81 -5.89 -10.27 0.74
N ILE A 82 -5.12 -9.49 -0.04
CA ILE A 82 -5.18 -8.03 -0.07
C ILE A 82 -6.37 -7.57 -0.93
N PRO A 83 -7.34 -6.82 -0.37
CA PRO A 83 -8.54 -6.38 -1.09
C PRO A 83 -8.19 -5.48 -2.29
N MET A 84 -8.70 -5.83 -3.48
CA MET A 84 -8.43 -5.07 -4.70
C MET A 84 -9.13 -3.71 -4.73
N ALA A 85 -8.41 -2.66 -5.16
CA ALA A 85 -8.90 -1.29 -5.31
C ALA A 85 -9.52 -0.70 -4.01
N ARG A 86 -8.89 -0.99 -2.87
CA ARG A 86 -9.31 -0.52 -1.54
C ARG A 86 -8.24 0.25 -0.78
N GLY A 87 -7.15 0.67 -1.44
CA GLY A 87 -6.12 1.50 -0.81
C GLY A 87 -5.13 0.73 0.07
N LEU A 88 -5.06 -0.60 -0.06
CA LEU A 88 -4.11 -1.46 0.67
C LEU A 88 -2.99 -2.03 -0.21
N GLY A 89 -2.65 -1.36 -1.31
CA GLY A 89 -1.49 -1.70 -2.11
C GLY A 89 -1.60 -2.99 -2.95
N SER A 90 -2.83 -3.48 -3.26
CA SER A 90 -3.00 -4.69 -4.08
C SER A 90 -2.37 -4.57 -5.48
N SER A 91 -2.34 -3.36 -6.08
CA SER A 91 -1.65 -3.09 -7.36
C SER A 91 -0.14 -3.20 -7.18
N SER A 92 0.41 -2.52 -6.17
CA SER A 92 1.83 -2.57 -5.83
C SER A 92 2.31 -4.00 -5.56
N ALA A 93 1.50 -4.80 -4.84
CA ALA A 93 1.79 -6.21 -4.59
C ALA A 93 1.89 -7.01 -5.90
N CYS A 94 0.99 -6.80 -6.86
CA CYS A 94 1.05 -7.44 -8.17
C CYS A 94 2.29 -7.03 -8.96
N ILE A 95 2.65 -5.73 -8.92
CA ILE A 95 3.82 -5.18 -9.63
C ILE A 95 5.11 -5.76 -9.05
N VAL A 96 5.27 -5.68 -7.73
CA VAL A 96 6.45 -6.18 -7.02
C VAL A 96 6.60 -7.68 -7.22
N ALA A 97 5.50 -8.46 -7.08
CA ALA A 97 5.53 -9.89 -7.33
C ALA A 97 5.98 -10.24 -8.75
N GLY A 98 5.47 -9.54 -9.76
CA GLY A 98 5.85 -9.76 -11.14
C GLY A 98 7.33 -9.49 -11.39
N ILE A 99 7.85 -8.37 -10.87
CA ILE A 99 9.26 -8.00 -11.00
C ILE A 99 10.16 -9.00 -10.28
N MET A 100 9.88 -9.31 -9.00
CA MET A 100 10.71 -10.21 -8.20
C MET A 100 10.65 -11.65 -8.72
N GLY A 101 9.45 -12.14 -9.09
CA GLY A 101 9.27 -13.47 -9.63
C GLY A 101 10.04 -13.67 -10.95
N ALA A 102 10.00 -12.68 -11.85
CA ALA A 102 10.77 -12.71 -13.09
C ALA A 102 12.28 -12.61 -12.82
N ASN A 103 12.71 -11.71 -11.93
CA ASN A 103 14.12 -11.57 -11.55
C ASN A 103 14.69 -12.88 -11.00
N ALA A 104 13.97 -13.54 -10.09
CA ALA A 104 14.37 -14.81 -9.50
C ALA A 104 14.43 -15.95 -10.54
N LEU A 105 13.43 -16.05 -11.45
CA LEU A 105 13.49 -17.01 -12.55
C LEU A 105 14.71 -16.81 -13.46
N LEU A 106 15.18 -15.58 -13.61
CA LEU A 106 16.33 -15.21 -14.43
C LEU A 106 17.66 -15.24 -13.67
N GLY A 107 17.67 -15.67 -12.40
CA GLY A 107 18.88 -15.81 -11.57
C GLY A 107 19.36 -14.48 -10.99
N ASP A 108 18.44 -13.63 -10.49
CA ASP A 108 18.67 -12.41 -9.72
C ASP A 108 19.61 -11.39 -10.39
N LYS A 109 19.25 -11.02 -11.61
CA LYS A 109 20.02 -10.08 -12.46
C LYS A 109 19.87 -8.62 -12.05
N LEU A 110 18.72 -8.26 -11.44
CA LEU A 110 18.43 -6.88 -11.03
C LEU A 110 18.74 -6.68 -9.55
N THR A 111 19.31 -5.54 -9.23
CA THR A 111 19.44 -5.06 -7.86
C THR A 111 18.10 -4.57 -7.31
N GLU A 112 17.97 -4.48 -5.97
CA GLU A 112 16.78 -3.94 -5.31
C GLU A 112 16.41 -2.54 -5.82
N ARG A 113 17.40 -1.65 -5.99
CA ARG A 113 17.18 -0.31 -6.54
C ARG A 113 16.63 -0.32 -7.96
N GLN A 114 17.11 -1.24 -8.81
CA GLN A 114 16.58 -1.39 -10.18
C GLN A 114 15.14 -1.90 -10.15
N MET A 115 14.83 -2.85 -9.25
CA MET A 115 13.47 -3.34 -9.07
C MET A 115 12.51 -2.25 -8.57
N LEU A 116 12.94 -1.42 -7.59
CA LEU A 116 12.19 -0.25 -7.12
C LEU A 116 11.93 0.75 -8.26
N THR A 117 12.94 1.04 -9.07
CA THR A 117 12.82 1.96 -10.20
C THR A 117 11.82 1.43 -11.23
N LEU A 118 11.86 0.13 -11.55
CA LEU A 118 10.88 -0.50 -12.44
C LEU A 118 9.46 -0.49 -11.85
N ALA A 119 9.32 -0.81 -10.57
CA ALA A 119 8.02 -0.77 -9.89
C ALA A 119 7.41 0.63 -9.94
N THR A 120 8.21 1.65 -9.64
CA THR A 120 7.81 3.06 -9.69
C THR A 120 7.42 3.51 -11.11
N ALA A 121 8.17 3.08 -12.13
CA ALA A 121 7.84 3.39 -13.53
C ALA A 121 6.50 2.78 -13.98
N ILE A 122 6.14 1.62 -13.45
CA ILE A 122 4.85 0.95 -13.75
C ILE A 122 3.71 1.60 -12.96
N GLU A 123 3.92 1.93 -11.69
CA GLU A 123 2.89 2.43 -10.76
C GLU A 123 2.67 3.94 -10.87
N GLY A 124 3.74 4.69 -11.16
CA GLY A 124 3.71 6.14 -11.31
C GLY A 124 4.02 6.94 -10.04
N HIS A 125 4.39 6.28 -8.93
CA HIS A 125 4.79 6.92 -7.67
C HIS A 125 5.77 6.02 -6.87
N PRO A 126 6.68 6.61 -6.05
CA PRO A 126 7.82 5.89 -5.48
C PRO A 126 7.58 5.28 -4.08
N ASP A 127 6.44 5.53 -3.43
CA ASP A 127 6.11 5.14 -2.06
C ASP A 127 5.84 3.62 -1.88
N ASN A 128 6.65 2.81 -2.57
CA ASN A 128 6.46 1.37 -2.67
C ASN A 128 7.09 0.62 -1.49
N ALA A 129 6.43 0.66 -0.33
CA ALA A 129 6.82 -0.12 0.84
C ALA A 129 6.63 -1.65 0.65
N ALA A 130 5.89 -2.09 -0.36
CA ALA A 130 5.66 -3.52 -0.61
C ALA A 130 6.96 -4.30 -0.86
N LEU A 131 7.92 -3.68 -1.55
CA LEU A 131 9.23 -4.31 -1.80
C LEU A 131 10.12 -4.32 -0.56
N LEU A 132 10.19 -3.19 0.15
CA LEU A 132 11.18 -2.97 1.22
C LEU A 132 10.71 -3.41 2.61
N GLY A 133 9.42 -3.35 2.87
CA GLY A 133 8.85 -3.49 4.22
C GLY A 133 9.07 -2.24 5.09
N GLY A 134 8.51 -2.24 6.28
CA GLY A 134 8.64 -1.16 7.25
C GLY A 134 7.97 0.16 6.81
N PHE A 135 8.44 1.24 7.39
CA PHE A 135 8.12 2.61 6.96
C PHE A 135 9.16 3.06 5.94
N VAL A 136 8.70 3.59 4.81
CA VAL A 136 9.56 3.99 3.69
C VAL A 136 9.32 5.45 3.35
N THR A 137 10.42 6.18 3.18
CA THR A 137 10.44 7.52 2.57
C THR A 137 11.13 7.42 1.22
N SER A 138 10.49 7.88 0.16
CA SER A 138 11.00 7.74 -1.21
C SER A 138 10.91 9.04 -2.00
N VAL A 139 11.84 9.22 -2.93
CA VAL A 139 11.87 10.31 -3.89
C VAL A 139 12.34 9.81 -5.26
N ILE A 140 11.87 10.44 -6.32
CA ILE A 140 12.39 10.24 -7.68
C ILE A 140 13.31 11.42 -8.02
N ASP A 141 14.53 11.11 -8.44
CA ASP A 141 15.47 12.08 -8.98
C ASP A 141 16.13 11.52 -10.26
N GLU A 142 16.07 12.30 -11.34
CA GLU A 142 16.58 11.89 -12.67
C GLU A 142 16.13 10.48 -13.12
N GLY A 143 14.88 10.11 -12.81
CA GLY A 143 14.30 8.80 -13.18
C GLY A 143 14.77 7.63 -12.31
N GLN A 144 15.56 7.88 -11.28
CA GLN A 144 15.99 6.90 -10.29
C GLN A 144 15.20 7.07 -8.99
N VAL A 145 14.92 5.97 -8.31
CA VAL A 145 14.26 5.99 -7.00
C VAL A 145 15.29 5.92 -5.88
N TYR A 146 15.17 6.82 -4.94
CA TYR A 146 15.94 6.83 -3.70
C TYR A 146 14.98 6.62 -2.53
N SER A 147 15.24 5.61 -1.71
CA SER A 147 14.38 5.24 -0.59
C SER A 147 15.20 5.01 0.66
N VAL A 148 14.62 5.41 1.79
CA VAL A 148 15.12 5.07 3.12
C VAL A 148 14.04 4.27 3.83
N LYS A 149 14.40 3.10 4.35
CA LYS A 149 13.55 2.24 5.15
C LYS A 149 13.85 2.43 6.64
N LYS A 150 12.80 2.42 7.44
CA LYS A 150 12.87 2.30 8.91
C LYS A 150 11.94 1.19 9.37
N ASP A 151 12.45 0.30 10.20
CA ASP A 151 11.59 -0.70 10.84
C ASP A 151 10.63 -0.03 11.82
N ILE A 152 9.37 -0.42 11.74
CA ILE A 152 8.30 0.08 12.60
C ILE A 152 8.35 -0.71 13.90
N ASP A 153 8.18 0.02 15.01
CA ASP A 153 8.15 -0.57 16.34
C ASP A 153 7.03 -1.62 16.45
N PRO A 154 7.30 -2.82 16.99
CA PRO A 154 6.30 -3.85 17.21
C PRO A 154 5.20 -3.46 18.22
N GLU A 155 5.34 -2.34 18.94
CA GLU A 155 4.29 -1.79 19.81
C GLU A 155 3.13 -1.15 19.04
N LEU A 156 3.28 -0.88 17.73
CA LEU A 156 2.21 -0.35 16.90
C LEU A 156 1.37 -1.45 16.27
N ALA A 157 0.07 -1.21 16.22
CA ALA A 157 -0.88 -1.91 15.37
C ALA A 157 -1.63 -0.91 14.50
N PHE A 158 -2.19 -1.40 13.42
CA PHE A 158 -2.93 -0.61 12.45
C PHE A 158 -4.34 -1.17 12.33
N ALA A 159 -5.34 -0.34 12.58
CA ALA A 159 -6.72 -0.69 12.34
C ALA A 159 -7.10 -0.20 10.93
N ALA A 160 -7.25 -1.13 10.00
CA ALA A 160 -7.68 -0.82 8.63
C ALA A 160 -9.20 -0.95 8.53
N PHE A 161 -9.90 0.18 8.39
CA PHE A 161 -11.33 0.23 8.13
C PHE A 161 -11.55 0.14 6.61
N VAL A 162 -11.96 -1.03 6.14
CA VAL A 162 -12.08 -1.37 4.73
C VAL A 162 -13.55 -1.42 4.34
N PRO A 163 -14.04 -0.54 3.44
CA PRO A 163 -15.41 -0.63 2.97
C PRO A 163 -15.58 -1.71 1.88
N ASP A 164 -16.81 -2.12 1.62
CA ASP A 164 -17.15 -3.13 0.61
C ASP A 164 -17.13 -2.62 -0.84
N PHE A 165 -17.06 -1.29 -1.06
CA PHE A 165 -16.95 -0.68 -2.38
C PHE A 165 -15.50 -0.40 -2.81
N ARG A 166 -15.29 -0.22 -4.11
CA ARG A 166 -13.98 0.07 -4.72
C ARG A 166 -13.84 1.54 -5.06
N LEU A 167 -12.66 2.11 -4.83
CA LEU A 167 -12.30 3.44 -5.31
C LEU A 167 -11.06 3.32 -6.22
N LEU A 168 -11.23 3.66 -7.49
CA LEU A 168 -10.12 3.65 -8.44
C LEU A 168 -9.15 4.79 -8.15
N THR A 169 -7.87 4.50 -8.17
CA THR A 169 -6.80 5.50 -7.97
C THR A 169 -6.91 6.66 -8.95
N SER A 170 -7.29 6.40 -10.21
CA SER A 170 -7.53 7.45 -11.21
C SER A 170 -8.64 8.42 -10.79
N LYS A 171 -9.74 7.93 -10.22
CA LYS A 171 -10.83 8.77 -9.72
C LYS A 171 -10.38 9.60 -8.52
N ALA A 172 -9.65 8.99 -7.58
CA ALA A 172 -9.12 9.69 -6.41
C ALA A 172 -8.07 10.75 -6.77
N ARG A 173 -7.24 10.51 -7.81
CA ARG A 173 -6.31 11.51 -8.35
C ARG A 173 -7.01 12.64 -9.11
N ALA A 174 -8.06 12.34 -9.86
CA ALA A 174 -8.84 13.34 -10.58
C ALA A 174 -9.59 14.34 -9.68
N ALA A 175 -9.79 13.99 -8.39
CA ALA A 175 -10.38 14.90 -7.41
C ALA A 175 -9.41 15.96 -6.89
N LEU A 176 -8.11 15.80 -7.13
CA LEU A 176 -7.07 16.71 -6.61
C LEU A 176 -7.03 18.00 -7.44
N PRO A 177 -6.77 19.17 -6.80
CA PRO A 177 -6.63 20.43 -7.52
C PRO A 177 -5.32 20.45 -8.32
N ALA A 178 -5.31 21.16 -9.45
CA ALA A 178 -4.11 21.37 -10.25
C ALA A 178 -3.05 22.26 -9.55
N MET A 179 -3.49 23.09 -8.59
CA MET A 179 -2.63 24.02 -7.85
C MET A 179 -3.02 24.04 -6.37
N VAL A 180 -2.03 24.25 -5.50
CA VAL A 180 -2.22 24.43 -4.06
C VAL A 180 -1.65 25.76 -3.62
N SER A 181 -2.16 26.31 -2.51
CA SER A 181 -1.60 27.53 -1.94
C SER A 181 -0.21 27.27 -1.35
N HIS A 182 0.66 28.28 -1.37
CA HIS A 182 1.96 28.19 -0.69
C HIS A 182 1.80 27.86 0.82
N LYS A 183 0.75 28.36 1.46
CA LYS A 183 0.41 28.05 2.84
C LYS A 183 0.11 26.56 3.03
N ASP A 184 -0.69 25.96 2.15
CA ASP A 184 -1.02 24.54 2.20
C ASP A 184 0.22 23.67 1.90
N ALA A 185 1.08 24.10 0.98
CA ALA A 185 2.34 23.43 0.69
C ALA A 185 3.27 23.39 1.92
N VAL A 186 3.47 24.52 2.60
CA VAL A 186 4.26 24.60 3.85
C VAL A 186 3.63 23.79 4.97
N TYR A 187 2.30 23.83 5.10
CA TYR A 187 1.58 23.04 6.08
C TYR A 187 1.86 21.54 5.91
N ASN A 188 1.78 21.04 4.68
CA ASN A 188 1.98 19.63 4.38
C ASN A 188 3.46 19.23 4.49
N LEU A 189 4.37 20.04 3.95
CA LEU A 189 5.82 19.80 4.03
C LEU A 189 6.28 19.60 5.48
N SER A 190 5.84 20.50 6.38
CA SER A 190 6.19 20.43 7.81
C SER A 190 5.70 19.15 8.48
N ARG A 191 4.52 18.66 8.08
CA ARG A 191 3.93 17.43 8.63
C ARG A 191 4.55 16.16 8.06
N ALA A 192 4.84 16.13 6.78
CA ALA A 192 5.57 15.02 6.17
C ALA A 192 6.96 14.85 6.80
N ALA A 193 7.68 15.97 7.02
CA ALA A 193 8.96 15.97 7.74
C ALA A 193 8.81 15.48 9.18
N LEU A 194 7.76 15.93 9.90
CA LEU A 194 7.48 15.49 11.27
C LEU A 194 7.10 14.01 11.33
N ALA A 195 6.31 13.50 10.37
CA ALA A 195 5.97 12.08 10.29
C ALA A 195 7.21 11.21 10.11
N THR A 196 8.09 11.60 9.18
CA THR A 196 9.37 10.90 8.96
C THR A 196 10.22 10.89 10.22
N ALA A 197 10.38 12.04 10.89
CA ALA A 197 11.14 12.13 12.14
C ALA A 197 10.51 11.28 13.25
N ALA A 198 9.17 11.32 13.40
CA ALA A 198 8.45 10.53 14.39
C ALA A 198 8.64 9.02 14.22
N PHE A 199 8.59 8.50 13.00
CA PHE A 199 8.88 7.09 12.72
C PHE A 199 10.35 6.75 12.95
N CYS A 200 11.30 7.62 12.56
CA CYS A 200 12.73 7.39 12.77
C CYS A 200 13.10 7.34 14.25
N GLU A 201 12.53 8.22 15.07
CA GLU A 201 12.82 8.33 16.50
C GLU A 201 11.93 7.44 17.38
N GLY A 202 10.88 6.81 16.82
CA GLY A 202 9.89 6.06 17.60
C GLY A 202 8.97 6.94 18.44
N ASN A 203 8.84 8.24 18.13
CA ASN A 203 7.99 9.18 18.86
C ASN A 203 6.59 9.24 18.25
N TYR A 204 5.83 8.17 18.44
CA TYR A 204 4.52 7.98 17.82
C TYR A 204 3.42 8.89 18.39
N ALA A 205 3.62 9.51 19.55
CA ALA A 205 2.71 10.52 20.10
C ALA A 205 2.53 11.73 19.16
N LEU A 206 3.48 11.98 18.26
CA LEU A 206 3.41 13.06 17.28
C LEU A 206 2.57 12.71 16.03
N LEU A 207 2.20 11.44 15.81
CA LEU A 207 1.53 11.00 14.60
C LEU A 207 0.17 11.67 14.40
N GLY A 208 -0.59 11.95 15.47
CA GLY A 208 -1.87 12.65 15.39
C GLY A 208 -1.78 14.06 14.79
N VAL A 209 -0.61 14.71 14.90
CA VAL A 209 -0.34 15.99 14.23
C VAL A 209 0.31 15.77 12.87
N ALA A 210 1.25 14.84 12.77
CA ALA A 210 2.08 14.61 11.61
C ALA A 210 1.30 14.02 10.41
N THR A 211 0.22 13.27 10.65
CA THR A 211 -0.62 12.69 9.59
C THR A 211 -1.73 13.61 9.08
N LYS A 212 -1.89 14.81 9.67
CA LYS A 212 -2.84 15.81 9.14
C LYS A 212 -2.38 16.30 7.78
N ASP A 213 -3.29 16.33 6.82
CA ASP A 213 -3.02 16.64 5.42
C ASP A 213 -4.01 17.66 4.86
N VAL A 214 -3.55 18.50 3.96
CA VAL A 214 -4.37 19.45 3.20
C VAL A 214 -4.18 19.36 1.69
N LEU A 215 -3.33 18.42 1.20
CA LEU A 215 -3.05 18.25 -0.22
C LEU A 215 -3.98 17.24 -0.89
N HIS A 216 -4.37 16.16 -0.19
CA HIS A 216 -5.16 15.12 -0.82
C HIS A 216 -6.37 14.65 -0.01
N GLN A 217 -6.28 14.51 1.33
CA GLN A 217 -7.34 13.87 2.13
C GLN A 217 -8.65 14.63 2.05
N LYS A 218 -8.64 15.94 2.20
CA LYS A 218 -9.86 16.78 2.11
C LYS A 218 -10.62 16.67 0.78
N TYR A 219 -9.93 16.27 -0.29
CA TYR A 219 -10.53 16.08 -1.63
C TYR A 219 -10.97 14.64 -1.87
N ARG A 220 -10.32 13.67 -1.20
CA ARG A 220 -10.61 12.24 -1.33
C ARG A 220 -11.69 11.76 -0.38
N LEU A 221 -11.74 12.33 0.82
CA LEU A 221 -12.69 11.95 1.87
C LEU A 221 -14.16 12.01 1.40
N PRO A 222 -14.60 13.05 0.64
CA PRO A 222 -15.95 13.07 0.08
C PRO A 222 -16.28 11.95 -0.93
N LEU A 223 -15.27 11.20 -1.40
CA LEU A 223 -15.44 10.03 -2.27
C LEU A 223 -15.63 8.72 -1.48
N ILE A 224 -15.50 8.78 -0.16
CA ILE A 224 -15.58 7.64 0.76
C ILE A 224 -16.85 7.81 1.58
N GLU A 225 -17.89 7.08 1.20
CA GLU A 225 -19.16 7.08 1.94
C GLU A 225 -18.91 6.63 3.39
N GLY A 226 -19.38 7.40 4.39
CA GLY A 226 -19.11 7.17 5.81
C GLY A 226 -17.65 7.46 6.24
N GLY A 227 -16.84 8.08 5.36
CA GLY A 227 -15.42 8.33 5.64
C GLY A 227 -15.19 9.27 6.81
N ASP A 228 -15.95 10.38 6.89
CA ASP A 228 -15.88 11.33 8.02
C ASP A 228 -16.25 10.64 9.34
N ASP A 229 -17.32 9.81 9.32
CA ASP A 229 -17.80 9.10 10.52
C ASP A 229 -16.74 8.06 10.99
N ILE A 230 -16.02 7.39 10.10
CA ILE A 230 -14.91 6.49 10.47
C ILE A 230 -13.73 7.29 11.06
N PHE A 231 -13.42 8.49 10.53
CA PHE A 231 -12.39 9.34 11.13
C PHE A 231 -12.75 9.71 12.56
N GLU A 232 -13.99 10.17 12.80
CA GLU A 232 -14.51 10.52 14.14
C GLU A 232 -14.51 9.30 15.05
N LEU A 233 -15.09 8.17 14.62
CA LEU A 233 -15.12 6.92 15.37
C LEU A 233 -13.71 6.50 15.83
N ALA A 234 -12.73 6.44 14.91
CA ALA A 234 -11.39 6.02 15.26
C ALA A 234 -10.70 6.96 16.27
N GLN A 235 -10.94 8.29 16.16
CA GLN A 235 -10.45 9.28 17.11
C GLN A 235 -11.11 9.14 18.50
N ASP A 236 -12.42 8.95 18.57
CA ASP A 236 -13.18 8.76 19.80
C ASP A 236 -12.81 7.45 20.51
N LEU A 237 -12.39 6.45 19.75
CA LEU A 237 -11.84 5.20 20.28
C LEU A 237 -10.40 5.33 20.78
N GLY A 238 -9.73 6.46 20.56
CA GLY A 238 -8.40 6.73 21.08
C GLY A 238 -7.25 6.44 20.12
N ALA A 239 -7.51 6.37 18.80
CA ALA A 239 -6.44 6.21 17.82
C ALA A 239 -5.40 7.33 17.92
N GLN A 240 -4.12 7.00 17.87
CA GLN A 240 -3.01 7.96 17.89
C GLN A 240 -2.96 8.81 16.61
N ALA A 241 -3.38 8.24 15.49
CA ALA A 241 -3.49 8.91 14.21
C ALA A 241 -4.55 8.23 13.34
N VAL A 242 -5.20 9.02 12.46
CA VAL A 242 -6.15 8.50 11.47
C VAL A 242 -5.86 9.18 10.13
N TYR A 243 -5.83 8.40 9.05
CA TYR A 243 -5.57 8.92 7.71
C TYR A 243 -6.13 7.99 6.61
N ILE A 244 -6.28 8.53 5.39
CA ILE A 244 -6.68 7.72 4.23
C ILE A 244 -5.49 6.90 3.73
N SER A 245 -5.64 5.58 3.67
CA SER A 245 -4.63 4.68 3.14
C SER A 245 -4.54 4.77 1.62
N GLY A 246 -3.40 5.21 1.11
CA GLY A 246 -3.17 5.40 -0.33
C GLY A 246 -4.17 6.33 -0.99
N ALA A 247 -4.87 5.84 -2.00
CA ALA A 247 -5.95 6.58 -2.67
C ALA A 247 -7.31 6.47 -1.94
N GLY A 248 -7.40 5.64 -0.92
CA GLY A 248 -8.62 5.19 -0.29
C GLY A 248 -9.22 3.97 -1.04
N PRO A 249 -10.42 3.51 -0.68
CA PRO A 249 -11.30 4.07 0.35
C PRO A 249 -10.99 3.60 1.78
N THR A 250 -9.97 2.77 2.01
CA THR A 250 -9.57 2.35 3.36
C THR A 250 -9.10 3.55 4.17
N ILE A 251 -9.60 3.64 5.40
CA ILE A 251 -9.11 4.55 6.43
C ILE A 251 -8.26 3.75 7.41
N MET A 252 -7.06 4.24 7.67
CA MET A 252 -6.10 3.60 8.56
C MET A 252 -6.04 4.38 9.87
N ALA A 253 -6.16 3.67 10.98
CA ALA A 253 -5.90 4.21 12.31
C ALA A 253 -4.66 3.54 12.92
N VAL A 254 -3.80 4.33 13.57
CA VAL A 254 -2.64 3.84 14.31
C VAL A 254 -3.01 3.71 15.78
N VAL A 255 -2.78 2.54 16.35
CA VAL A 255 -3.12 2.21 17.73
C VAL A 255 -1.98 1.44 18.40
N HIS A 256 -2.00 1.31 19.71
CA HIS A 256 -1.07 0.43 20.42
C HIS A 256 -1.47 -1.04 20.19
N LYS A 257 -0.50 -1.93 20.03
CA LYS A 257 -0.76 -3.35 19.73
C LYS A 257 -1.61 -4.07 20.80
N ASP A 258 -1.47 -3.65 22.06
CA ASP A 258 -2.18 -4.26 23.18
C ASP A 258 -3.58 -3.67 23.40
N ASP A 259 -3.97 -2.65 22.62
CA ASP A 259 -5.31 -2.07 22.69
C ASP A 259 -6.31 -2.94 21.91
N THR A 260 -6.60 -4.11 22.48
CA THR A 260 -7.62 -5.03 21.93
C THR A 260 -9.03 -4.48 22.10
N GLU A 261 -9.26 -3.61 23.08
CA GLU A 261 -10.55 -2.96 23.34
C GLU A 261 -10.92 -2.02 22.19
N PHE A 262 -9.95 -1.33 21.58
CA PHE A 262 -10.18 -0.53 20.39
C PHE A 262 -10.87 -1.34 19.28
N PHE A 263 -10.36 -2.52 18.97
CA PHE A 263 -10.91 -3.36 17.90
C PHE A 263 -12.30 -3.88 18.24
N THR A 264 -12.51 -4.35 19.47
CA THR A 264 -13.83 -4.84 19.92
C THR A 264 -14.88 -3.73 19.86
N ARG A 265 -14.54 -2.52 20.28
CA ARG A 265 -15.45 -1.36 20.24
C ARG A 265 -15.68 -0.88 18.80
N ALA A 266 -14.66 -0.90 17.95
CA ALA A 266 -14.80 -0.57 16.52
C ALA A 266 -15.75 -1.54 15.82
N GLU A 267 -15.57 -2.86 15.99
CA GLU A 267 -16.46 -3.88 15.46
C GLU A 267 -17.91 -3.70 15.92
N ALA A 268 -18.10 -3.44 17.22
CA ALA A 268 -19.43 -3.20 17.79
C ALA A 268 -20.09 -1.94 17.20
N ALA A 269 -19.32 -0.85 17.02
CA ALA A 269 -19.83 0.38 16.42
C ALA A 269 -20.22 0.17 14.95
N LEU A 270 -19.38 -0.48 14.15
CA LEU A 270 -19.68 -0.81 12.75
C LEU A 270 -20.93 -1.68 12.62
N ALA A 271 -21.14 -2.62 13.54
CA ALA A 271 -22.34 -3.49 13.55
C ALA A 271 -23.62 -2.75 13.93
N ALA A 272 -23.52 -1.78 14.86
CA ALA A 272 -24.66 -1.03 15.38
C ALA A 272 -25.10 0.11 14.44
N ASP A 273 -24.15 0.79 13.81
CA ASP A 273 -24.42 1.95 12.97
C ASP A 273 -24.75 1.53 11.53
N SER A 274 -25.98 1.83 11.10
CA SER A 274 -26.43 1.46 9.74
C SER A 274 -25.62 2.08 8.60
N PRO A 275 -25.17 3.35 8.66
CA PRO A 275 -24.32 3.95 7.64
C PRO A 275 -22.93 3.33 7.52
N LEU A 276 -22.40 2.72 8.62
CA LEU A 276 -21.04 2.18 8.66
C LEU A 276 -20.96 0.66 8.48
N ARG A 277 -22.10 -0.03 8.33
CA ARG A 277 -22.14 -1.51 8.20
C ARG A 277 -21.40 -2.07 6.98
N HIS A 278 -21.11 -1.23 6.00
CA HIS A 278 -20.33 -1.61 4.81
C HIS A 278 -18.81 -1.57 5.06
N PHE A 279 -18.36 -1.14 6.25
CA PHE A 279 -16.96 -1.25 6.66
C PHE A 279 -16.70 -2.50 7.49
N THR A 280 -15.52 -3.06 7.31
CA THR A 280 -14.93 -4.06 8.20
C THR A 280 -13.63 -3.48 8.77
N VAL A 281 -13.33 -3.78 10.03
CA VAL A 281 -12.04 -3.41 10.63
C VAL A 281 -11.11 -4.61 10.67
N HIS A 282 -9.88 -4.45 10.16
CA HIS A 282 -8.82 -5.45 10.21
C HIS A 282 -7.71 -4.98 11.13
N ARG A 283 -7.30 -5.84 12.05
CA ARG A 283 -6.11 -5.61 12.88
C ARG A 283 -4.87 -6.08 12.11
N LEU A 284 -4.00 -5.14 11.78
CA LEU A 284 -2.75 -5.38 11.07
C LEU A 284 -1.56 -4.98 11.95
N LEU A 285 -0.44 -5.67 11.77
CA LEU A 285 0.85 -5.31 12.38
C LEU A 285 1.77 -4.75 11.30
N ALA A 286 2.88 -4.16 11.71
CA ALA A 286 3.92 -3.78 10.76
C ALA A 286 4.55 -5.02 10.09
N ASP A 287 4.78 -4.94 8.80
CA ASP A 287 5.63 -5.87 8.08
C ASP A 287 6.99 -5.21 7.83
N ASN A 288 7.97 -5.56 8.64
CA ASN A 288 9.32 -5.02 8.53
C ASN A 288 10.21 -5.78 7.54
N VAL A 289 9.70 -6.82 6.90
CA VAL A 289 10.46 -7.67 5.98
C VAL A 289 10.30 -7.20 4.53
N GLY A 290 9.08 -6.90 4.10
CA GLY A 290 8.75 -6.62 2.72
C GLY A 290 8.53 -7.89 1.89
N ALA A 291 8.65 -7.76 0.57
CA ALA A 291 8.45 -8.89 -0.32
C ALA A 291 9.58 -9.92 -0.22
N VAL A 292 9.22 -11.20 -0.20
CA VAL A 292 10.16 -12.32 -0.04
C VAL A 292 10.00 -13.30 -1.19
N VAL A 293 11.14 -13.79 -1.71
CA VAL A 293 11.23 -14.90 -2.67
C VAL A 293 11.61 -16.18 -1.93
N SER A 294 10.94 -17.30 -2.24
CA SER A 294 11.21 -18.62 -1.70
C SER A 294 11.04 -19.73 -2.76
#